data_63275f3e05e49d9a5563d14352b6caee
#
_entry.id   63275f3e05e49d9a5563d14352b6caee
#
_cell.length_a   1.000
_cell.length_b   1.000
_cell.length_c   1.000
_cell.angle_alpha   90.00
_cell.angle_beta   90.00
_cell.angle_gamma   90.00
#
_symmetry.space_group_name_H-M   'P 1'
#
loop_
_entity.id
_entity.type
_entity.pdbx_description
1 polymer ?
#
loop_
_entity_poly.entity_id
_entity_poly.type
_entity_poly.pdbx_seq_one_letter_code
_entity_poly.pdbx_strand_id
1 'polypeptide(L)'
;MPISAALRKLGVPRSTFYHWKGQGERLKAKTPPNSLLPCEEEKIVALKIREPHLSHRQISGLLRNTDVWVSPSSCYRTLKSVGLVWEWSLREAPWKKARYEPFRPNQIWAEDWTGFVIQGLRHYVLTILDVFSRYVVAWGIVKTVTQREVKNLVALAVMSEGIDGQDDKPILRTDPGSPNMAADVRLFLSEVGIRFSPGRVARPTDNARQERFYRTLKQEEIYCHLSYASLESARTSIARYVDYYNEIRPHQALYGYTPTQVHRVGNKSLLLEEYRLKVRQAQDVRLQRTLHGRNQQPTPSSS
;
A
#
# COMPACT_ATOMS: atom_id res chain seq x y z
N MET A 1 -36.37 -39.23 24.46
CA MET A 1 -35.99 -38.14 25.37
C MET A 1 -36.67 -36.87 24.89
N PRO A 2 -37.38 -36.11 25.72
CA PRO A 2 -38.03 -34.87 25.30
C PRO A 2 -37.01 -33.84 24.83
N ILE A 3 -37.33 -33.07 23.78
CA ILE A 3 -36.45 -32.04 23.20
C ILE A 3 -35.93 -31.07 24.29
N SER A 4 -36.78 -30.73 25.24
CA SER A 4 -36.43 -29.84 26.37
C SER A 4 -35.32 -30.39 27.28
N ALA A 5 -35.23 -31.71 27.44
CA ALA A 5 -34.17 -32.36 28.22
C ALA A 5 -32.85 -32.43 27.46
N ALA A 6 -32.90 -32.63 26.14
CA ALA A 6 -31.73 -32.60 25.27
C ALA A 6 -31.11 -31.19 25.18
N LEU A 7 -31.95 -30.17 25.04
CA LEU A 7 -31.49 -28.76 24.99
C LEU A 7 -30.83 -28.31 26.30
N ARG A 8 -31.36 -28.77 27.43
CA ARG A 8 -30.79 -28.48 28.74
C ARG A 8 -29.40 -29.11 28.91
N LYS A 9 -29.24 -30.37 28.45
CA LYS A 9 -27.93 -31.05 28.43
C LYS A 9 -26.88 -30.37 27.52
N LEU A 10 -27.33 -29.75 26.42
CA LEU A 10 -26.47 -29.09 25.47
C LEU A 10 -26.24 -27.59 25.78
N GLY A 11 -26.82 -27.07 26.88
CA GLY A 11 -26.71 -25.67 27.24
C GLY A 11 -27.34 -24.70 26.23
N VAL A 12 -28.24 -25.19 25.36
CA VAL A 12 -28.87 -24.37 24.32
C VAL A 12 -30.18 -23.79 24.82
N PRO A 13 -30.36 -22.45 24.85
CA PRO A 13 -31.64 -21.86 25.21
C PRO A 13 -32.78 -22.33 24.29
N ARG A 14 -33.93 -22.55 24.85
CA ARG A 14 -35.11 -23.02 24.11
C ARG A 14 -35.53 -22.09 23.00
N SER A 15 -35.42 -20.76 23.23
CA SER A 15 -35.63 -19.71 22.23
C SER A 15 -34.68 -19.83 21.02
N THR A 16 -33.41 -20.10 21.27
CA THR A 16 -32.40 -20.30 20.23
C THR A 16 -32.71 -21.51 19.34
N PHE A 17 -33.13 -22.63 19.96
CA PHE A 17 -33.53 -23.84 19.22
C PHE A 17 -34.75 -23.60 18.33
N TYR A 18 -35.80 -22.97 18.87
CA TYR A 18 -37.01 -22.69 18.08
C TYR A 18 -36.76 -21.60 17.04
N HIS A 19 -35.86 -20.65 17.30
CA HIS A 19 -35.37 -19.71 16.29
C HIS A 19 -34.66 -20.45 15.13
N TRP A 20 -33.80 -21.41 15.43
CA TRP A 20 -33.17 -22.26 14.42
C TRP A 20 -34.16 -23.15 13.69
N LYS A 21 -35.09 -23.74 14.38
CA LYS A 21 -36.12 -24.60 13.81
C LYS A 21 -37.14 -23.82 12.96
N GLY A 22 -37.43 -22.56 13.31
CA GLY A 22 -38.30 -21.67 12.54
C GLY A 22 -37.58 -21.05 11.33
N GLN A 23 -36.25 -21.17 11.22
CA GLN A 23 -35.49 -20.86 10.05
C GLN A 23 -35.46 -22.03 9.05
N GLY A 24 -36.57 -22.72 8.88
CA GLY A 24 -36.76 -23.66 7.77
C GLY A 24 -36.42 -22.90 6.47
N GLU A 25 -35.50 -23.47 5.64
CA GLU A 25 -34.96 -22.90 4.42
C GLU A 25 -34.76 -21.37 4.53
N ARG A 26 -33.57 -20.98 5.00
CA ARG A 26 -33.19 -19.54 4.90
C ARG A 26 -33.50 -19.13 3.48
N LEU A 27 -34.57 -18.37 3.30
CA LEU A 27 -34.76 -17.59 2.09
C LEU A 27 -33.41 -17.05 1.71
N LYS A 28 -32.89 -17.42 0.54
CA LYS A 28 -31.57 -17.01 0.05
C LYS A 28 -31.34 -15.58 0.49
N ALA A 29 -30.33 -15.34 1.32
CA ALA A 29 -30.13 -14.06 1.97
C ALA A 29 -30.26 -13.00 0.89
N LYS A 30 -31.24 -12.08 1.03
CA LYS A 30 -31.51 -11.06 -0.01
C LYS A 30 -30.21 -10.38 -0.30
N THR A 31 -29.74 -10.47 -1.54
CA THR A 31 -28.51 -9.81 -1.98
C THR A 31 -28.57 -8.35 -1.55
N PRO A 32 -27.60 -7.87 -0.75
CA PRO A 32 -27.62 -6.46 -0.33
C PRO A 32 -27.73 -5.53 -1.54
N PRO A 33 -28.46 -4.42 -1.43
CA PRO A 33 -28.67 -3.51 -2.56
C PRO A 33 -27.38 -2.98 -3.20
N ASN A 34 -26.30 -2.89 -2.42
CA ASN A 34 -24.97 -2.41 -2.84
C ASN A 34 -23.95 -3.56 -3.04
N SER A 35 -24.42 -4.78 -3.29
CA SER A 35 -23.53 -5.91 -3.63
C SER A 35 -22.73 -5.60 -4.88
N LEU A 36 -21.53 -6.16 -4.95
CA LEU A 36 -20.72 -6.07 -6.17
C LEU A 36 -21.46 -6.68 -7.35
N LEU A 37 -21.23 -6.13 -8.52
CA LEU A 37 -21.72 -6.69 -9.77
C LEU A 37 -20.89 -7.96 -10.11
N PRO A 38 -21.47 -8.96 -10.78
CA PRO A 38 -20.71 -10.15 -11.19
C PRO A 38 -19.43 -9.84 -11.96
N CYS A 39 -19.47 -8.87 -12.87
CA CYS A 39 -18.29 -8.43 -13.62
C CYS A 39 -17.21 -7.76 -12.75
N GLU A 40 -17.58 -7.16 -11.61
CA GLU A 40 -16.61 -6.60 -10.66
C GLU A 40 -15.94 -7.73 -9.84
N GLU A 41 -16.72 -8.75 -9.44
CA GLU A 41 -16.21 -9.93 -8.77
C GLU A 41 -15.27 -10.73 -9.66
N GLU A 42 -15.62 -10.92 -10.93
CA GLU A 42 -14.77 -11.58 -11.93
C GLU A 42 -13.42 -10.85 -12.09
N LYS A 43 -13.42 -9.52 -12.18
CA LYS A 43 -12.18 -8.73 -12.26
C LYS A 43 -11.31 -8.87 -11.03
N ILE A 44 -11.89 -8.93 -9.83
CA ILE A 44 -11.15 -9.16 -8.57
C ILE A 44 -10.48 -10.53 -8.61
N VAL A 45 -11.21 -11.57 -8.99
CA VAL A 45 -10.71 -12.95 -9.03
C VAL A 45 -9.65 -13.11 -10.13
N ALA A 46 -9.90 -12.60 -11.33
CA ALA A 46 -8.97 -12.65 -12.45
C ALA A 46 -7.64 -11.98 -12.13
N LEU A 47 -7.69 -10.79 -11.46
CA LEU A 47 -6.48 -10.09 -11.05
C LEU A 47 -5.70 -10.88 -9.98
N LYS A 48 -6.38 -11.54 -9.04
CA LYS A 48 -5.73 -12.38 -8.03
C LYS A 48 -5.09 -13.65 -8.62
N ILE A 49 -5.72 -14.26 -9.62
CA ILE A 49 -5.18 -15.43 -10.32
C ILE A 49 -3.94 -15.06 -11.13
N ARG A 50 -4.01 -13.94 -11.87
CA ARG A 50 -2.89 -13.43 -12.68
C ARG A 50 -1.70 -13.00 -11.80
N GLU A 51 -1.98 -12.38 -10.66
CA GLU A 51 -0.99 -11.82 -9.74
C GLU A 51 -1.21 -12.35 -8.31
N PRO A 52 -0.82 -13.60 -8.03
CA PRO A 52 -1.12 -14.28 -6.76
C PRO A 52 -0.54 -13.56 -5.51
N HIS A 53 0.53 -12.79 -5.67
CA HIS A 53 1.19 -12.06 -4.59
C HIS A 53 0.42 -10.83 -4.12
N LEU A 54 -0.53 -10.31 -4.92
CA LEU A 54 -1.28 -9.11 -4.56
C LEU A 54 -2.20 -9.34 -3.36
N SER A 55 -2.15 -8.43 -2.41
CA SER A 55 -3.12 -8.36 -1.32
C SER A 55 -4.46 -7.81 -1.82
N HIS A 56 -5.56 -8.14 -1.12
CA HIS A 56 -6.90 -7.60 -1.43
C HIS A 56 -6.94 -6.06 -1.46
N ARG A 57 -6.04 -5.39 -0.74
CA ARG A 57 -5.91 -3.92 -0.72
C ARG A 57 -5.22 -3.39 -1.97
N GLN A 58 -4.20 -4.09 -2.44
CA GLN A 58 -3.53 -3.75 -3.71
C GLN A 58 -4.47 -3.99 -4.89
N ILE A 59 -5.22 -5.10 -4.89
CA ILE A 59 -6.24 -5.39 -5.90
C ILE A 59 -7.28 -4.27 -5.95
N SER A 60 -7.83 -3.84 -4.81
CA SER A 60 -8.75 -2.70 -4.74
C SER A 60 -8.17 -1.42 -5.34
N GLY A 61 -6.88 -1.15 -5.06
CA GLY A 61 -6.18 0.02 -5.61
C GLY A 61 -5.91 -0.08 -7.11
N LEU A 62 -5.51 -1.25 -7.60
CA LEU A 62 -5.26 -1.46 -9.04
C LEU A 62 -6.54 -1.39 -9.87
N LEU A 63 -7.64 -1.94 -9.37
CA LEU A 63 -8.95 -1.86 -10.04
C LEU A 63 -9.44 -0.42 -10.18
N ARG A 64 -9.08 0.47 -9.26
CA ARG A 64 -9.37 1.90 -9.36
C ARG A 64 -8.78 2.54 -10.62
N ASN A 65 -7.58 2.13 -11.01
CA ASN A 65 -6.92 2.62 -12.24
C ASN A 65 -7.66 2.20 -13.52
N THR A 66 -8.63 1.28 -13.39
CA THR A 66 -9.53 0.83 -14.48
C THR A 66 -10.98 1.25 -14.23
N ASP A 67 -11.20 2.32 -13.48
CA ASP A 67 -12.49 2.86 -13.07
C ASP A 67 -13.43 1.88 -12.33
N VAL A 68 -12.88 0.83 -11.74
CA VAL A 68 -13.63 -0.12 -10.90
C VAL A 68 -13.43 0.21 -9.42
N TRP A 69 -14.41 0.86 -8.83
CA TRP A 69 -14.36 1.36 -7.46
C TRP A 69 -14.96 0.36 -6.47
N VAL A 70 -14.10 -0.49 -5.90
CA VAL A 70 -14.45 -1.49 -4.91
C VAL A 70 -13.68 -1.25 -3.62
N SER A 71 -14.32 -1.50 -2.47
CA SER A 71 -13.62 -1.38 -1.19
C SER A 71 -12.66 -2.55 -0.97
N PRO A 72 -11.56 -2.37 -0.23
CA PRO A 72 -10.69 -3.48 0.16
C PRO A 72 -11.44 -4.60 0.90
N SER A 73 -12.44 -4.24 1.71
CA SER A 73 -13.27 -5.23 2.43
C SER A 73 -14.17 -6.03 1.48
N SER A 74 -14.65 -5.45 0.40
CA SER A 74 -15.39 -6.16 -0.64
C SER A 74 -14.47 -7.11 -1.39
N CYS A 75 -13.28 -6.66 -1.83
CA CYS A 75 -12.28 -7.53 -2.43
C CYS A 75 -11.93 -8.72 -1.52
N TYR A 76 -11.72 -8.49 -0.22
CA TYR A 76 -11.45 -9.55 0.74
C TYR A 76 -12.59 -10.59 0.80
N ARG A 77 -13.85 -10.13 0.88
CA ARG A 77 -15.01 -11.04 0.94
C ARG A 77 -15.15 -11.87 -0.33
N THR A 78 -15.01 -11.25 -1.51
CA THR A 78 -15.03 -11.97 -2.79
C THR A 78 -13.90 -13.00 -2.87
N LEU A 79 -12.66 -12.64 -2.53
CA LEU A 79 -11.54 -13.58 -2.54
C LEU A 79 -11.71 -14.69 -1.50
N LYS A 80 -12.27 -14.40 -0.33
CA LYS A 80 -12.57 -15.40 0.71
C LYS A 80 -13.64 -16.39 0.26
N SER A 81 -14.70 -15.94 -0.41
CA SER A 81 -15.77 -16.81 -0.89
C SER A 81 -15.31 -17.83 -1.93
N VAL A 82 -14.25 -17.51 -2.69
CA VAL A 82 -13.63 -18.40 -3.68
C VAL A 82 -12.34 -19.08 -3.19
N GLY A 83 -12.03 -18.98 -1.88
CA GLY A 83 -10.86 -19.66 -1.28
C GLY A 83 -9.50 -19.07 -1.63
N LEU A 84 -9.43 -17.86 -2.17
CA LEU A 84 -8.18 -17.20 -2.60
C LEU A 84 -7.57 -16.28 -1.53
N VAL A 85 -7.91 -16.46 -0.25
CA VAL A 85 -7.36 -15.71 0.87
C VAL A 85 -6.56 -16.62 1.78
N TRP A 86 -5.32 -16.21 2.09
CA TRP A 86 -4.49 -16.88 3.10
C TRP A 86 -4.84 -16.35 4.49
N GLU A 87 -5.04 -17.24 5.45
CA GLU A 87 -5.25 -16.84 6.84
C GLU A 87 -3.92 -16.47 7.49
N TRP A 88 -3.81 -15.20 7.92
CA TRP A 88 -2.68 -14.71 8.70
C TRP A 88 -3.12 -14.49 10.15
N SER A 89 -2.37 -14.99 11.11
CA SER A 89 -2.57 -14.62 12.51
C SER A 89 -2.21 -13.15 12.73
N LEU A 90 -3.15 -12.37 13.24
CA LEU A 90 -2.93 -10.97 13.61
C LEU A 90 -2.09 -10.91 14.88
N ARG A 91 -0.90 -10.28 14.80
CA ARG A 91 -0.16 -9.85 15.99
C ARG A 91 -0.58 -8.43 16.35
N GLU A 92 -0.96 -8.24 17.61
CA GLU A 92 -1.25 -6.90 18.13
C GLU A 92 -0.01 -5.99 18.04
N ALA A 93 -0.21 -4.78 17.54
CA ALA A 93 0.86 -3.79 17.43
C ALA A 93 0.95 -2.96 18.72
N PRO A 94 2.14 -2.79 19.30
CA PRO A 94 2.31 -1.95 20.49
C PRO A 94 1.97 -0.47 20.22
N TRP A 95 1.47 0.23 21.24
CA TRP A 95 1.14 1.65 21.21
C TRP A 95 2.28 2.52 20.69
N LYS A 96 2.02 3.37 19.71
CA LYS A 96 3.01 4.28 19.11
C LYS A 96 2.78 5.70 19.58
N LYS A 97 3.83 6.33 20.15
CA LYS A 97 3.82 7.77 20.44
C LYS A 97 3.66 8.58 19.15
N ALA A 98 2.95 9.72 19.24
CA ALA A 98 2.76 10.65 18.13
C ALA A 98 4.11 11.04 17.50
N ARG A 99 4.21 10.96 16.19
CA ARG A 99 5.38 11.34 15.40
C ARG A 99 5.11 12.68 14.73
N TYR A 100 6.17 13.44 14.48
CA TYR A 100 6.07 14.54 13.56
C TYR A 100 5.81 13.98 12.15
N GLU A 101 4.61 14.23 11.64
CA GLU A 101 4.18 13.80 10.31
C GLU A 101 4.27 14.98 9.36
N PRO A 102 4.98 14.87 8.22
CA PRO A 102 4.97 15.91 7.21
C PRO A 102 3.55 16.06 6.64
N PHE A 103 3.16 17.28 6.33
CA PHE A 103 1.83 17.61 5.79
C PHE A 103 1.83 17.94 4.30
N ARG A 104 3.01 18.02 3.66
CA ARG A 104 3.19 18.26 2.23
C ARG A 104 4.39 17.52 1.66
N PRO A 105 4.47 17.33 0.33
CA PRO A 105 5.66 16.82 -0.34
C PRO A 105 6.87 17.72 -0.10
N ASN A 106 8.04 17.14 -0.26
CA ASN A 106 9.34 17.82 -0.15
C ASN A 106 9.55 18.58 1.18
N GLN A 107 8.86 18.14 2.26
CA GLN A 107 9.08 18.67 3.59
C GLN A 107 10.13 17.87 4.36
N ILE A 108 10.10 16.54 4.23
CA ILE A 108 11.08 15.64 4.82
C ILE A 108 11.42 14.57 3.81
N TRP A 109 12.69 14.45 3.51
CA TRP A 109 13.27 13.35 2.77
C TRP A 109 13.93 12.37 3.72
N ALA A 110 13.73 11.07 3.50
CA ALA A 110 14.47 10.02 4.18
C ALA A 110 15.49 9.43 3.21
N GLU A 111 16.75 9.41 3.60
CA GLU A 111 17.82 8.79 2.85
C GLU A 111 18.33 7.56 3.60
N ASP A 112 18.59 6.49 2.88
CA ASP A 112 19.11 5.24 3.39
C ASP A 112 19.59 4.35 2.25
N TRP A 113 20.23 3.22 2.57
CA TRP A 113 20.69 2.22 1.61
C TRP A 113 20.41 0.80 2.07
N THR A 114 20.33 -0.11 1.11
CA THR A 114 20.20 -1.54 1.38
C THR A 114 21.12 -2.35 0.49
N GLY A 115 21.74 -3.40 1.06
CA GLY A 115 22.64 -4.30 0.34
C GLY A 115 21.89 -5.40 -0.41
N PHE A 116 22.45 -5.77 -1.58
CA PHE A 116 22.06 -6.95 -2.36
C PHE A 116 23.30 -7.50 -3.12
N VAL A 117 23.14 -8.63 -3.80
CA VAL A 117 24.25 -9.32 -4.45
C VAL A 117 24.02 -9.40 -5.96
N ILE A 118 25.04 -9.08 -6.76
CA ILE A 118 25.11 -9.27 -8.21
C ILE A 118 26.31 -10.14 -8.50
N GLN A 119 26.11 -11.33 -9.09
CA GLN A 119 27.21 -12.26 -9.42
C GLN A 119 28.20 -12.52 -8.26
N GLY A 120 27.68 -12.72 -7.06
CA GLY A 120 28.50 -12.94 -5.87
C GLY A 120 29.12 -11.67 -5.25
N LEU A 121 29.02 -10.51 -5.89
CA LEU A 121 29.58 -9.26 -5.39
C LEU A 121 28.49 -8.41 -4.73
N ARG A 122 28.81 -7.86 -3.55
CA ARG A 122 27.90 -6.99 -2.80
C ARG A 122 27.77 -5.61 -3.45
N HIS A 123 26.55 -5.17 -3.62
CA HIS A 123 26.19 -3.83 -4.09
C HIS A 123 25.15 -3.23 -3.15
N TYR A 124 24.91 -1.93 -3.30
CA TYR A 124 23.94 -1.21 -2.47
C TYR A 124 23.00 -0.39 -3.35
N VAL A 125 21.71 -0.44 -3.03
CA VAL A 125 20.72 0.51 -3.54
C VAL A 125 20.60 1.64 -2.53
N LEU A 126 20.92 2.86 -2.95
CA LEU A 126 20.69 4.08 -2.21
C LEU A 126 19.39 4.71 -2.69
N THR A 127 18.61 5.27 -1.78
CA THR A 127 17.37 5.97 -2.16
C THR A 127 17.11 7.17 -1.27
N ILE A 128 16.47 8.19 -1.88
CA ILE A 128 15.82 9.28 -1.17
C ILE A 128 14.31 9.12 -1.35
N LEU A 129 13.59 9.00 -0.26
CA LEU A 129 12.15 8.82 -0.20
C LEU A 129 11.49 10.07 0.39
N ASP A 130 10.51 10.64 -0.28
CA ASP A 130 9.64 11.65 0.31
C ASP A 130 8.75 11.02 1.40
N VAL A 131 8.88 11.51 2.62
CA VAL A 131 8.22 10.91 3.80
C VAL A 131 6.71 11.13 3.77
N PHE A 132 6.22 12.20 3.13
CA PHE A 132 4.79 12.46 3.00
C PHE A 132 4.14 11.54 1.97
N SER A 133 4.62 11.57 0.75
CA SER A 133 4.01 10.85 -0.39
C SER A 133 4.49 9.42 -0.54
N ARG A 134 5.64 9.06 0.08
CA ARG A 134 6.38 7.81 -0.14
C ARG A 134 6.97 7.68 -1.54
N TYR A 135 7.04 8.78 -2.28
CA TYR A 135 7.63 8.86 -3.59
C TYR A 135 9.14 8.66 -3.49
N VAL A 136 9.69 7.77 -4.31
CA VAL A 136 11.14 7.64 -4.45
C VAL A 136 11.62 8.77 -5.33
N VAL A 137 12.23 9.76 -4.72
CA VAL A 137 12.69 11.02 -5.37
C VAL A 137 13.95 10.79 -6.18
N ALA A 138 14.89 10.04 -5.60
CA ALA A 138 16.14 9.67 -6.27
C ALA A 138 16.61 8.30 -5.79
N TRP A 139 17.33 7.60 -6.65
CA TRP A 139 17.94 6.31 -6.32
C TRP A 139 19.18 6.04 -7.16
N GLY A 140 20.02 5.11 -6.70
CA GLY A 140 21.19 4.67 -7.43
C GLY A 140 21.73 3.35 -6.93
N ILE A 141 22.54 2.66 -7.73
CA ILE A 141 23.25 1.44 -7.35
C ILE A 141 24.75 1.72 -7.31
N VAL A 142 25.37 1.38 -6.19
CA VAL A 142 26.81 1.59 -5.96
C VAL A 142 27.47 0.32 -5.40
N LYS A 143 28.78 0.17 -5.61
CA LYS A 143 29.57 -0.91 -5.00
C LYS A 143 29.91 -0.62 -3.54
N THR A 144 30.08 0.66 -3.21
CA THR A 144 30.43 1.10 -1.85
C THR A 144 29.71 2.40 -1.58
N VAL A 145 29.10 2.52 -0.42
CA VAL A 145 28.44 3.75 0.02
C VAL A 145 29.50 4.72 0.53
N THR A 146 29.70 5.81 -0.19
CA THR A 146 30.67 6.85 0.15
C THR A 146 29.98 8.21 0.29
N GLN A 147 30.66 9.17 0.91
CA GLN A 147 30.20 10.58 0.98
C GLN A 147 29.87 11.16 -0.41
N ARG A 148 30.67 10.82 -1.40
CA ARG A 148 30.46 11.25 -2.79
C ARG A 148 29.14 10.73 -3.33
N GLU A 149 28.84 9.45 -3.10
CA GLU A 149 27.59 8.83 -3.60
C GLU A 149 26.36 9.44 -2.91
N VAL A 150 26.45 9.73 -1.62
CA VAL A 150 25.38 10.43 -0.88
C VAL A 150 25.17 11.84 -1.45
N LYS A 151 26.25 12.62 -1.68
CA LYS A 151 26.16 13.95 -2.28
C LYS A 151 25.54 13.90 -3.69
N ASN A 152 25.98 12.96 -4.53
CA ASN A 152 25.44 12.77 -5.87
C ASN A 152 23.94 12.44 -5.84
N LEU A 153 23.53 11.58 -4.92
CA LEU A 153 22.11 11.21 -4.76
C LEU A 153 21.26 12.41 -4.34
N VAL A 154 21.75 13.23 -3.39
CA VAL A 154 21.06 14.45 -2.97
C VAL A 154 20.97 15.46 -4.11
N ALA A 155 22.08 15.67 -4.85
CA ALA A 155 22.07 16.56 -6.02
C ALA A 155 21.05 16.10 -7.06
N LEU A 156 20.98 14.80 -7.35
CA LEU A 156 19.99 14.22 -8.25
C LEU A 156 18.56 14.48 -7.74
N ALA A 157 18.30 14.32 -6.45
CA ALA A 157 17.00 14.59 -5.86
C ALA A 157 16.60 16.08 -5.97
N VAL A 158 17.51 16.98 -5.71
CA VAL A 158 17.29 18.44 -5.85
C VAL A 158 16.93 18.80 -7.30
N MET A 159 17.65 18.22 -8.25
CA MET A 159 17.41 18.45 -9.69
C MET A 159 16.07 17.85 -10.14
N SER A 160 15.76 16.61 -9.73
CA SER A 160 14.53 15.93 -10.14
C SER A 160 13.26 16.61 -9.62
N GLU A 161 13.33 17.23 -8.45
CA GLU A 161 12.22 17.98 -7.85
C GLU A 161 12.19 19.46 -8.25
N GLY A 162 13.22 19.95 -8.94
CA GLY A 162 13.31 21.34 -9.36
C GLY A 162 13.28 22.33 -8.19
N ILE A 163 13.81 21.93 -7.04
CA ILE A 163 13.81 22.75 -5.82
C ILE A 163 15.09 23.56 -5.64
N ASP A 164 15.96 23.55 -6.64
CA ASP A 164 17.12 24.44 -6.64
C ASP A 164 16.66 25.90 -6.67
N GLY A 165 17.27 26.75 -5.84
CA GLY A 165 16.85 28.14 -5.68
C GLY A 165 15.57 28.41 -4.89
N GLN A 166 14.85 27.37 -4.40
CA GLN A 166 13.69 27.56 -3.51
C GLN A 166 14.13 27.80 -2.06
N ASP A 167 13.42 28.69 -1.35
CA ASP A 167 13.69 28.96 0.07
C ASP A 167 13.27 27.83 0.99
N ASP A 168 12.17 27.14 0.65
CA ASP A 168 11.57 26.07 1.47
C ASP A 168 12.03 24.68 1.02
N LYS A 169 13.22 24.32 1.42
CA LYS A 169 13.86 23.04 1.09
C LYS A 169 13.57 21.96 2.11
N PRO A 170 13.65 20.68 1.71
CA PRO A 170 13.38 19.56 2.60
C PRO A 170 14.37 19.47 3.76
N ILE A 171 13.97 18.78 4.81
CA ILE A 171 14.87 18.28 5.84
C ILE A 171 15.31 16.89 5.40
N LEU A 172 16.61 16.67 5.21
CA LEU A 172 17.16 15.35 4.94
C LEU A 172 17.34 14.59 6.26
N ARG A 173 16.60 13.50 6.42
CA ARG A 173 16.71 12.57 7.53
C ARG A 173 17.48 11.35 7.07
N THR A 174 18.53 10.97 7.80
CA THR A 174 19.38 9.83 7.50
C THR A 174 19.64 9.03 8.79
N ASP A 175 20.03 7.79 8.65
CA ASP A 175 20.62 7.07 9.78
C ASP A 175 21.96 7.71 10.17
N PRO A 176 22.37 7.63 11.46
CA PRO A 176 23.63 8.17 11.94
C PRO A 176 24.83 7.31 11.47
N GLY A 177 24.77 6.80 10.23
CA GLY A 177 25.83 6.05 9.59
C GLY A 177 26.99 6.93 9.16
N SER A 178 28.20 6.34 9.14
CA SER A 178 29.45 7.06 8.89
C SER A 178 29.47 7.94 7.63
N PRO A 179 29.01 7.51 6.44
CA PRO A 179 29.03 8.37 5.26
C PRO A 179 28.16 9.62 5.39
N ASN A 180 27.01 9.51 6.06
CA ASN A 180 26.04 10.59 6.24
C ASN A 180 26.50 11.63 7.27
N MET A 181 27.30 11.22 8.25
CA MET A 181 27.81 12.08 9.32
C MET A 181 29.04 12.88 8.95
N ALA A 182 29.60 12.65 7.77
CA ALA A 182 30.80 13.32 7.33
C ALA A 182 30.66 14.84 7.21
N ALA A 183 31.70 15.58 7.57
CA ALA A 183 31.72 17.03 7.50
C ALA A 183 31.42 17.54 6.10
N ASP A 184 31.98 16.91 5.08
CA ASP A 184 31.77 17.25 3.66
C ASP A 184 30.32 17.13 3.21
N VAL A 185 29.59 16.10 3.68
CA VAL A 185 28.16 15.94 3.37
C VAL A 185 27.36 17.06 4.03
N ARG A 186 27.65 17.38 5.29
CA ARG A 186 26.97 18.46 6.00
C ARG A 186 27.24 19.84 5.39
N LEU A 187 28.49 20.07 4.98
CA LEU A 187 28.85 21.31 4.26
C LEU A 187 28.06 21.41 2.95
N PHE A 188 28.08 20.39 2.13
CA PHE A 188 27.32 20.32 0.87
C PHE A 188 25.82 20.53 1.09
N LEU A 189 25.21 19.89 2.10
CA LEU A 189 23.80 20.10 2.43
C LEU A 189 23.50 21.57 2.80
N SER A 190 24.41 22.19 3.56
CA SER A 190 24.29 23.61 3.91
C SER A 190 24.38 24.52 2.68
N GLU A 191 25.29 24.23 1.74
CA GLU A 191 25.45 24.96 0.48
C GLU A 191 24.19 24.89 -0.40
N VAL A 192 23.57 23.72 -0.49
CA VAL A 192 22.31 23.55 -1.23
C VAL A 192 21.07 23.93 -0.41
N GLY A 193 21.24 24.42 0.82
CA GLY A 193 20.17 24.89 1.69
C GLY A 193 19.30 23.79 2.33
N ILE A 194 19.72 22.53 2.28
CA ILE A 194 19.00 21.38 2.86
C ILE A 194 19.41 21.23 4.34
N ARG A 195 18.43 21.23 5.24
CA ARG A 195 18.68 21.00 6.65
C ARG A 195 18.94 19.52 6.92
N PHE A 196 19.99 19.22 7.64
CA PHE A 196 20.34 17.87 8.05
C PHE A 196 19.70 17.51 9.39
N SER A 197 19.06 16.35 9.46
CA SER A 197 18.46 15.81 10.69
C SER A 197 18.86 14.35 10.86
N PRO A 198 19.96 14.06 11.57
CA PRO A 198 20.33 12.67 11.85
C PRO A 198 19.21 12.00 12.65
N GLY A 199 18.88 10.77 12.30
CA GLY A 199 17.99 9.92 13.07
C GLY A 199 18.51 9.74 14.50
N ARG A 200 17.60 9.60 15.46
CA ARG A 200 18.01 9.36 16.84
C ARG A 200 18.56 7.94 16.98
N VAL A 201 19.71 7.82 17.65
CA VAL A 201 20.33 6.53 17.93
C VAL A 201 19.32 5.60 18.61
N ALA A 202 19.23 4.35 18.16
CA ALA A 202 18.35 3.29 18.67
C ALA A 202 16.83 3.60 18.59
N ARG A 203 16.37 4.44 17.65
CA ARG A 203 14.96 4.63 17.38
C ARG A 203 14.57 4.22 15.94
N PRO A 204 14.33 2.92 15.69
CA PRO A 204 13.95 2.40 14.37
C PRO A 204 12.71 3.08 13.76
N THR A 205 11.94 3.74 14.62
CA THR A 205 10.69 4.41 14.21
C THR A 205 10.92 5.64 13.34
N ASP A 206 12.08 6.25 13.37
CA ASP A 206 12.35 7.49 12.63
C ASP A 206 12.51 7.20 11.13
N ASN A 207 13.00 5.99 10.76
CA ASN A 207 13.20 5.57 9.37
C ASN A 207 12.24 4.45 8.89
N ALA A 208 11.16 4.19 9.63
CA ALA A 208 10.25 3.06 9.36
C ALA A 208 9.60 3.07 7.95
N ARG A 209 9.54 4.22 7.25
CA ARG A 209 9.03 4.30 5.88
C ARG A 209 10.05 3.81 4.88
N GLN A 210 11.30 4.14 5.09
CA GLN A 210 12.43 3.68 4.30
C GLN A 210 12.64 2.17 4.47
N GLU A 211 12.66 1.69 5.74
CA GLU A 211 12.72 0.25 6.04
C GLU A 211 11.58 -0.54 5.36
N ARG A 212 10.37 0.03 5.36
CA ARG A 212 9.22 -0.57 4.68
C ARG A 212 9.41 -0.59 3.16
N PHE A 213 9.94 0.48 2.58
CA PHE A 213 10.27 0.54 1.15
C PHE A 213 11.28 -0.56 0.79
N TYR A 214 12.40 -0.67 1.53
CA TYR A 214 13.41 -1.69 1.24
C TYR A 214 12.90 -3.11 1.43
N ARG A 215 12.06 -3.35 2.43
CA ARG A 215 11.40 -4.65 2.56
C ARG A 215 10.58 -4.97 1.31
N THR A 216 9.83 -4.00 0.82
CA THR A 216 8.99 -4.16 -0.37
C THR A 216 9.84 -4.36 -1.62
N LEU A 217 10.87 -3.53 -1.83
CA LEU A 217 11.85 -3.69 -2.92
C LEU A 217 12.50 -5.07 -2.92
N LYS A 218 12.93 -5.54 -1.75
CA LYS A 218 13.52 -6.87 -1.63
C LYS A 218 12.55 -7.99 -1.96
N GLN A 219 11.32 -7.92 -1.46
CA GLN A 219 10.32 -8.97 -1.63
C GLN A 219 9.70 -8.99 -3.02
N GLU A 220 9.48 -7.84 -3.62
CA GLU A 220 8.75 -7.72 -4.90
C GLU A 220 9.69 -7.64 -6.11
N GLU A 221 10.99 -7.36 -5.93
CA GLU A 221 11.97 -7.25 -6.99
C GLU A 221 13.22 -8.08 -6.74
N ILE A 222 14.04 -7.74 -5.74
CA ILE A 222 15.39 -8.32 -5.60
C ILE A 222 15.34 -9.84 -5.39
N TYR A 223 14.46 -10.34 -4.52
CA TYR A 223 14.36 -11.78 -4.21
C TYR A 223 13.57 -12.57 -5.26
N CYS A 224 12.93 -11.89 -6.21
CA CYS A 224 12.30 -12.55 -7.36
C CYS A 224 13.33 -13.02 -8.40
N HIS A 225 14.58 -12.54 -8.31
CA HIS A 225 15.67 -12.95 -9.16
C HIS A 225 16.63 -13.87 -8.40
N LEU A 226 17.02 -15.00 -8.98
CA LEU A 226 18.08 -15.85 -8.43
C LEU A 226 19.41 -15.09 -8.42
N SER A 227 19.70 -14.33 -9.47
CA SER A 227 20.84 -13.43 -9.63
C SER A 227 20.58 -12.49 -10.80
N TYR A 228 21.10 -11.27 -10.71
CA TYR A 228 21.16 -10.37 -11.87
C TYR A 228 22.38 -10.72 -12.74
N ALA A 229 22.19 -10.75 -14.05
CA ALA A 229 23.23 -11.10 -15.01
C ALA A 229 24.39 -10.08 -15.05
N SER A 230 24.12 -8.82 -14.71
CA SER A 230 25.10 -7.72 -14.68
C SER A 230 24.59 -6.56 -13.82
N LEU A 231 25.46 -5.59 -13.54
CA LEU A 231 25.07 -4.34 -12.89
C LEU A 231 24.05 -3.57 -13.75
N GLU A 232 24.19 -3.58 -15.07
CA GLU A 232 23.26 -2.90 -15.99
C GLU A 232 21.88 -3.58 -15.98
N SER A 233 21.86 -4.92 -15.99
CA SER A 233 20.64 -5.70 -15.85
C SER A 233 19.92 -5.38 -14.52
N ALA A 234 20.66 -5.34 -13.40
CA ALA A 234 20.12 -4.96 -12.10
C ALA A 234 19.57 -3.53 -12.11
N ARG A 235 20.30 -2.59 -12.72
CA ARG A 235 19.87 -1.18 -12.84
C ARG A 235 18.56 -1.06 -13.63
N THR A 236 18.48 -1.72 -14.77
CA THR A 236 17.27 -1.71 -15.62
C THR A 236 16.07 -2.30 -14.87
N SER A 237 16.27 -3.43 -14.17
CA SER A 237 15.20 -4.09 -13.42
C SER A 237 14.71 -3.24 -12.25
N ILE A 238 15.63 -2.72 -11.44
CA ILE A 238 15.30 -1.85 -10.30
C ILE A 238 14.69 -0.53 -10.78
N ALA A 239 15.11 0.03 -11.92
CA ALA A 239 14.48 1.21 -12.54
C ALA A 239 13.00 0.96 -12.81
N ARG A 240 12.67 -0.13 -13.52
CA ARG A 240 11.27 -0.51 -13.79
C ARG A 240 10.47 -0.71 -12.50
N TYR A 241 11.10 -1.29 -11.49
CA TYR A 241 10.44 -1.47 -10.21
C TYR A 241 10.17 -0.13 -9.50
N VAL A 242 11.11 0.82 -9.53
CA VAL A 242 10.90 2.17 -8.95
C VAL A 242 9.79 2.91 -9.71
N ASP A 243 9.75 2.81 -11.03
CA ASP A 243 8.67 3.37 -11.83
C ASP A 243 7.32 2.75 -11.46
N TYR A 244 7.26 1.40 -11.39
CA TYR A 244 6.06 0.69 -10.92
C TYR A 244 5.65 1.12 -9.51
N TYR A 245 6.61 1.21 -8.58
CA TYR A 245 6.37 1.62 -7.20
C TYR A 245 5.79 3.03 -7.12
N ASN A 246 6.33 3.97 -7.88
CA ASN A 246 5.92 5.35 -7.88
C ASN A 246 4.59 5.57 -8.62
N GLU A 247 4.42 5.00 -9.83
CA GLU A 247 3.34 5.35 -10.75
C GLU A 247 2.13 4.40 -10.68
N ILE A 248 2.35 3.12 -10.34
CA ILE A 248 1.32 2.09 -10.51
C ILE A 248 0.93 1.44 -9.20
N ARG A 249 1.88 1.19 -8.31
CA ARG A 249 1.68 0.42 -7.09
C ARG A 249 0.80 1.16 -6.07
N PRO A 250 -0.40 0.62 -5.73
CA PRO A 250 -1.26 1.28 -4.75
C PRO A 250 -0.74 1.09 -3.33
N HIS A 251 -0.80 2.15 -2.53
CA HIS A 251 -0.34 2.16 -1.14
C HIS A 251 -1.50 2.28 -0.16
N GLN A 252 -1.63 1.31 0.74
CA GLN A 252 -2.69 1.32 1.76
C GLN A 252 -2.67 2.60 2.61
N ALA A 253 -1.48 3.06 3.02
CA ALA A 253 -1.36 4.26 3.84
C ALA A 253 -1.58 5.57 3.06
N LEU A 254 -1.79 5.46 1.75
CA LEU A 254 -2.16 6.54 0.85
C LEU A 254 -3.58 6.33 0.29
N TYR A 255 -4.43 5.65 1.03
CA TYR A 255 -5.82 5.34 0.63
C TYR A 255 -5.92 4.56 -0.70
N GLY A 256 -4.86 3.81 -1.06
CA GLY A 256 -4.75 3.09 -2.33
C GLY A 256 -4.31 3.96 -3.51
N TYR A 257 -3.96 5.21 -3.30
CA TYR A 257 -3.29 6.03 -4.32
C TYR A 257 -1.82 5.64 -4.47
N THR A 258 -1.24 5.98 -5.61
CA THR A 258 0.19 5.80 -5.86
C THR A 258 1.00 6.92 -5.21
N PRO A 259 2.30 6.70 -4.95
CA PRO A 259 3.19 7.76 -4.47
C PRO A 259 3.15 9.02 -5.35
N THR A 260 3.19 8.87 -6.67
CA THR A 260 3.12 9.99 -7.63
C THR A 260 1.83 10.79 -7.51
N GLN A 261 0.68 10.12 -7.43
CA GLN A 261 -0.59 10.81 -7.27
C GLN A 261 -0.61 11.67 -6.00
N VAL A 262 -0.11 11.13 -4.89
CA VAL A 262 -0.03 11.88 -3.62
C VAL A 262 1.01 12.99 -3.67
N HIS A 263 2.13 12.75 -4.33
CA HIS A 263 3.22 13.72 -4.46
C HIS A 263 2.81 14.94 -5.29
N ARG A 264 2.14 14.70 -6.43
CA ARG A 264 1.66 15.76 -7.32
C ARG A 264 0.51 16.57 -6.73
N VAL A 265 -0.46 15.91 -6.08
CA VAL A 265 -1.61 16.61 -5.47
C VAL A 265 -1.17 17.38 -4.21
N GLY A 266 -0.21 16.87 -3.46
CA GLY A 266 0.33 17.51 -2.27
C GLY A 266 -0.63 17.59 -1.08
N ASN A 267 -1.85 17.07 -1.19
CA ASN A 267 -2.87 17.12 -0.15
C ASN A 267 -3.63 15.79 -0.02
N LYS A 268 -3.36 15.04 1.05
CA LYS A 268 -4.00 13.75 1.33
C LYS A 268 -5.48 13.86 1.66
N SER A 269 -5.93 14.98 2.23
CA SER A 269 -7.34 15.16 2.57
C SER A 269 -8.20 15.26 1.32
N LEU A 270 -7.75 15.99 0.30
CA LEU A 270 -8.43 16.07 -0.99
C LEU A 270 -8.55 14.68 -1.64
N LEU A 271 -7.48 13.91 -1.65
CA LEU A 271 -7.50 12.54 -2.18
C LEU A 271 -8.45 11.63 -1.40
N LEU A 272 -8.53 11.78 -0.09
CA LEU A 272 -9.48 11.02 0.74
C LEU A 272 -10.93 11.39 0.44
N GLU A 273 -11.21 12.66 0.23
CA GLU A 273 -12.55 13.14 -0.14
C GLU A 273 -12.95 12.63 -1.52
N GLU A 274 -12.07 12.74 -2.50
CA GLU A 274 -12.25 12.16 -3.83
C GLU A 274 -12.52 10.65 -3.75
N TYR A 275 -11.71 9.92 -3.01
CA TYR A 275 -11.91 8.49 -2.78
C TYR A 275 -13.31 8.18 -2.23
N ARG A 276 -13.73 8.92 -1.19
CA ARG A 276 -15.06 8.75 -0.58
C ARG A 276 -16.19 9.02 -1.56
N LEU A 277 -16.06 10.08 -2.36
CA LEU A 277 -17.03 10.45 -3.38
C LEU A 277 -17.17 9.34 -4.42
N LYS A 278 -16.06 8.86 -4.99
CA LYS A 278 -16.04 7.78 -5.99
C LYS A 278 -16.63 6.48 -5.47
N VAL A 279 -16.31 6.12 -4.22
CA VAL A 279 -16.90 4.92 -3.58
C VAL A 279 -18.41 5.07 -3.44
N ARG A 280 -18.94 6.24 -3.06
CA ARG A 280 -20.38 6.50 -2.98
C ARG A 280 -21.04 6.39 -4.36
N GLN A 281 -20.50 7.05 -5.37
CA GLN A 281 -20.99 6.96 -6.74
C GLN A 281 -21.08 5.51 -7.24
N ALA A 282 -20.02 4.70 -6.99
CA ALA A 282 -20.04 3.29 -7.35
C ALA A 282 -21.11 2.48 -6.57
N GLN A 283 -21.36 2.82 -5.31
CA GLN A 283 -22.44 2.22 -4.52
C GLN A 283 -23.82 2.58 -5.07
N ASP A 284 -24.04 3.83 -5.46
CA ASP A 284 -25.31 4.32 -6.03
C ASP A 284 -25.61 3.61 -7.36
N VAL A 285 -24.61 3.46 -8.24
CA VAL A 285 -24.76 2.70 -9.50
C VAL A 285 -25.16 1.25 -9.23
N ARG A 286 -24.55 0.58 -8.24
CA ARG A 286 -24.92 -0.79 -7.87
C ARG A 286 -26.35 -0.87 -7.33
N LEU A 287 -26.72 0.10 -6.47
CA LEU A 287 -28.07 0.20 -5.91
C LEU A 287 -29.11 0.33 -7.02
N GLN A 288 -28.91 1.27 -7.95
CA GLN A 288 -29.81 1.49 -9.09
C GLN A 288 -29.98 0.23 -9.93
N ARG A 289 -28.89 -0.46 -10.28
CA ARG A 289 -28.95 -1.72 -11.05
C ARG A 289 -29.71 -2.82 -10.32
N THR A 290 -29.52 -2.92 -8.99
CA THR A 290 -30.24 -3.90 -8.17
C THR A 290 -31.74 -3.61 -8.13
N LEU A 291 -32.13 -2.34 -8.04
CA LEU A 291 -33.53 -1.93 -8.05
C LEU A 291 -34.20 -2.18 -9.41
N HIS A 292 -33.53 -1.83 -10.51
CA HIS A 292 -34.05 -2.09 -11.87
C HIS A 292 -34.19 -3.59 -12.18
N GLY A 293 -33.20 -4.40 -11.76
CA GLY A 293 -33.27 -5.86 -11.91
C GLY A 293 -34.38 -6.51 -11.11
N ARG A 294 -34.79 -5.94 -9.98
CA ARG A 294 -35.95 -6.41 -9.21
C ARG A 294 -37.29 -6.09 -9.87
N ASN A 295 -37.39 -4.95 -10.55
CA ASN A 295 -38.60 -4.55 -11.25
C ASN A 295 -38.85 -5.33 -12.56
N GLN A 296 -37.85 -6.06 -13.05
CA GLN A 296 -37.91 -6.91 -14.24
C GLN A 296 -38.17 -8.39 -13.95
N GLN A 297 -38.21 -8.81 -12.69
CA GLN A 297 -38.64 -10.18 -12.37
C GLN A 297 -40.16 -10.26 -12.46
N PRO A 298 -40.74 -11.16 -13.30
CA PRO A 298 -42.17 -11.35 -13.37
C PRO A 298 -42.68 -11.74 -11.98
N THR A 299 -43.77 -11.11 -11.56
CA THR A 299 -44.50 -11.53 -10.36
C THR A 299 -44.86 -13.01 -10.54
N PRO A 300 -44.59 -13.89 -9.56
CA PRO A 300 -45.06 -15.26 -9.66
C PRO A 300 -46.56 -15.23 -9.81
N SER A 301 -47.06 -15.73 -10.94
CA SER A 301 -48.49 -15.92 -11.19
C SER A 301 -49.02 -16.81 -10.06
N SER A 302 -49.91 -16.25 -9.26
CA SER A 302 -50.70 -17.00 -8.32
C SER A 302 -51.65 -17.92 -9.13
N SER A 303 -51.35 -19.17 -9.15
CA SER A 303 -52.24 -20.27 -9.53
C SER A 303 -52.45 -21.16 -8.32
#